data_cd067d1af5ed4ecc0d0e361bcefb6715
#
_entry.id   cd067d1af5ed4ecc0d0e361bcefb6715
#
_cell.length_a   1.000
_cell.length_b   1.000
_cell.length_c   1.000
_cell.angle_alpha   90.00
_cell.angle_beta   90.00
_cell.angle_gamma   90.00
#
_symmetry.space_group_name_H-M   'P 1'
#
loop_
_entity.id
_entity.type
_entity.pdbx_description
1 polymer ?
#
loop_
_entity_poly.entity_id
_entity_poly.type
_entity_poly.pdbx_seq_one_letter_code
_entity_poly.pdbx_strand_id
1 'polypeptide(L)'
;MERLVNKRILLGVTGSIAAYKSADLVRRLRDAGADVRVVMTRGATEFVTPMTFQALSRHPVNQELLDTEAEAGMGHIELARWADTILVAPASADFLARLSQGRADDLLSAICLASDVPLAMAPAMNSHMWQNAATQQNVRTLVARGVLMLGPEAGEQACGEIGVGRLQAPEVLLAGLAELFQSGVLSGKTVMVTAGPTREAIDPVRYLSNHSSGKMGFSVAEAAVEAGARVILVSGPVAMTTPDHLQRLDVVSAQEMFDTVLAHIHGVDIFIATAAVADYRPVEAATGKTKKKAERIQLALEPTPDILAEIKARFPRLFCVGFAAETETLDEYAQDKLQRKGVEMIAANWVGPAATETEGTFGSDTNALRLFWKDGSAELPLASKQKLARQLILQIAQLEEMWGQRSIDDDKVVTLPESGRRPRR
;
A
#
# COMPACT_ATOMS: atom_id res chain seq x y z
N MET A 1 -14.67 -11.99 -4.77
CA MET A 1 -14.94 -10.57 -4.51
C MET A 1 -13.68 -9.82 -4.84
N GLU A 2 -13.77 -8.88 -5.74
CA GLU A 2 -12.63 -8.13 -6.24
C GLU A 2 -12.12 -7.17 -5.17
N ARG A 3 -10.81 -7.14 -5.02
CA ARG A 3 -10.13 -6.44 -3.92
C ARG A 3 -9.72 -5.03 -4.34
N LEU A 4 -10.69 -4.11 -4.40
CA LEU A 4 -10.43 -2.70 -4.68
C LEU A 4 -10.75 -1.78 -3.50
N VAL A 5 -10.96 -2.36 -2.32
CA VAL A 5 -11.23 -1.60 -1.10
C VAL A 5 -10.07 -0.66 -0.78
N ASN A 6 -10.40 0.59 -0.51
CA ASN A 6 -9.45 1.68 -0.24
C ASN A 6 -8.50 2.01 -1.42
N LYS A 7 -8.75 1.49 -2.63
CA LYS A 7 -7.96 1.86 -3.82
C LYS A 7 -8.48 3.16 -4.43
N ARG A 8 -7.56 4.03 -4.77
CA ARG A 8 -7.84 5.32 -5.42
C ARG A 8 -7.60 5.17 -6.92
N ILE A 9 -8.69 5.15 -7.68
CA ILE A 9 -8.69 4.91 -9.11
C ILE A 9 -9.00 6.21 -9.84
N LEU A 10 -8.08 6.68 -10.68
CA LEU A 10 -8.35 7.74 -11.63
C LEU A 10 -8.88 7.11 -12.92
N LEU A 11 -10.14 7.36 -13.24
CA LEU A 11 -10.76 6.91 -14.48
C LEU A 11 -10.69 8.02 -15.53
N GLY A 12 -9.91 7.80 -16.56
CA GLY A 12 -9.89 8.62 -17.78
C GLY A 12 -10.95 8.16 -18.77
N VAL A 13 -11.80 9.07 -19.24
CA VAL A 13 -12.82 8.77 -20.26
C VAL A 13 -12.50 9.57 -21.52
N THR A 14 -12.32 8.87 -22.64
CA THR A 14 -12.02 9.52 -23.94
C THR A 14 -13.19 9.43 -24.92
N GLY A 15 -13.11 10.15 -26.04
CA GLY A 15 -14.17 10.26 -27.05
C GLY A 15 -14.44 8.95 -27.78
N SER A 16 -15.46 8.23 -27.34
CA SER A 16 -15.96 7.00 -27.96
C SER A 16 -17.44 6.81 -27.59
N ILE A 17 -18.23 6.23 -28.49
CA ILE A 17 -19.59 5.82 -28.17
C ILE A 17 -19.64 4.89 -26.94
N ALA A 18 -18.58 4.11 -26.69
CA ALA A 18 -18.47 3.23 -25.53
C ALA A 18 -18.34 3.96 -24.18
N ALA A 19 -18.23 5.30 -24.16
CA ALA A 19 -18.14 6.09 -22.92
C ALA A 19 -19.31 5.88 -21.95
N TYR A 20 -20.50 5.50 -22.46
CA TYR A 20 -21.65 5.18 -21.58
C TYR A 20 -21.37 3.99 -20.67
N LYS A 21 -20.57 3.01 -21.09
CA LYS A 21 -20.18 1.85 -20.27
C LYS A 21 -19.33 2.25 -19.07
N SER A 22 -18.59 3.35 -19.20
CA SER A 22 -17.74 3.86 -18.10
C SER A 22 -18.57 4.38 -16.93
N ALA A 23 -19.82 4.77 -17.16
CA ALA A 23 -20.74 5.12 -16.08
C ALA A 23 -21.10 3.89 -15.20
N ASP A 24 -21.37 2.72 -15.83
CA ASP A 24 -21.55 1.47 -15.09
C ASP A 24 -20.25 1.01 -14.42
N LEU A 25 -19.11 1.18 -15.09
CA LEU A 25 -17.80 0.89 -14.53
C LEU A 25 -17.53 1.69 -13.25
N VAL A 26 -17.78 3.00 -13.22
CA VAL A 26 -17.63 3.82 -12.00
C VAL A 26 -18.46 3.26 -10.85
N ARG A 27 -19.72 2.90 -11.11
CA ARG A 27 -20.58 2.31 -10.08
C ARG A 27 -19.98 1.02 -9.52
N ARG A 28 -19.54 0.10 -10.39
CA ARG A 28 -18.98 -1.19 -10.00
C ARG A 28 -17.66 -1.06 -9.25
N LEU A 29 -16.78 -0.14 -9.67
CA LEU A 29 -15.53 0.14 -8.97
C LEU A 29 -15.79 0.64 -7.54
N ARG A 30 -16.81 1.50 -7.36
CA ARG A 30 -17.22 1.98 -6.04
C ARG A 30 -17.90 0.90 -5.20
N ASP A 31 -18.73 0.06 -5.81
CA ASP A 31 -19.35 -1.08 -5.13
C ASP A 31 -18.30 -2.11 -4.68
N ALA A 32 -17.14 -2.18 -5.39
CA ALA A 32 -15.97 -2.94 -5.00
C ALA A 32 -15.07 -2.22 -3.95
N GLY A 33 -15.50 -1.06 -3.45
CA GLY A 33 -14.84 -0.32 -2.36
C GLY A 33 -13.80 0.71 -2.81
N ALA A 34 -13.64 0.95 -4.13
CA ALA A 34 -12.69 1.94 -4.63
C ALA A 34 -13.21 3.38 -4.45
N ASP A 35 -12.28 4.31 -4.18
CA ASP A 35 -12.50 5.74 -4.37
C ASP A 35 -12.17 6.10 -5.82
N VAL A 36 -13.14 6.65 -6.57
CA VAL A 36 -13.03 6.88 -8.01
C VAL A 36 -13.15 8.36 -8.33
N ARG A 37 -12.11 8.94 -8.95
CA ARG A 37 -12.17 10.27 -9.56
C ARG A 37 -12.18 10.13 -11.08
N VAL A 38 -12.88 11.01 -11.76
CA VAL A 38 -13.06 10.94 -13.22
C VAL A 38 -12.45 12.17 -13.90
N VAL A 39 -11.68 11.89 -14.95
CA VAL A 39 -11.16 12.90 -15.87
C VAL A 39 -11.72 12.63 -17.27
N MET A 40 -12.31 13.62 -17.88
CA MET A 40 -12.89 13.50 -19.22
C MET A 40 -12.12 14.35 -20.23
N THR A 41 -11.81 13.75 -21.38
CA THR A 41 -11.37 14.56 -22.51
C THR A 41 -12.55 15.30 -23.14
N ARG A 42 -12.29 16.39 -23.86
CA ARG A 42 -13.33 17.14 -24.59
C ARG A 42 -14.16 16.23 -25.49
N GLY A 43 -13.53 15.25 -26.17
CA GLY A 43 -14.27 14.30 -27.02
C GLY A 43 -15.21 13.37 -26.23
N ALA A 44 -14.95 13.12 -24.95
CA ALA A 44 -15.81 12.30 -24.11
C ALA A 44 -17.13 13.03 -23.77
N THR A 45 -17.10 14.34 -23.61
CA THR A 45 -18.28 15.15 -23.25
C THR A 45 -19.33 15.20 -24.33
N GLU A 46 -18.97 14.88 -25.58
CA GLU A 46 -19.91 14.74 -26.70
C GLU A 46 -20.79 13.48 -26.60
N PHE A 47 -20.37 12.48 -25.81
CA PHE A 47 -21.09 11.21 -25.66
C PHE A 47 -21.80 11.07 -24.30
N VAL A 48 -21.17 11.58 -23.25
CA VAL A 48 -21.72 11.50 -21.86
C VAL A 48 -21.40 12.81 -21.14
N THR A 49 -22.38 13.35 -20.42
CA THR A 49 -22.16 14.61 -19.68
C THR A 49 -21.33 14.39 -18.42
N PRO A 50 -20.49 15.36 -18.02
CA PRO A 50 -19.73 15.31 -16.77
C PRO A 50 -20.61 15.09 -15.54
N MET A 51 -21.83 15.64 -15.55
CA MET A 51 -22.81 15.48 -14.46
C MET A 51 -23.14 14.01 -14.17
N THR A 52 -23.17 13.14 -15.20
CA THR A 52 -23.39 11.70 -15.01
C THR A 52 -22.29 11.09 -14.14
N PHE A 53 -21.03 11.38 -14.46
CA PHE A 53 -19.89 10.86 -13.71
C PHE A 53 -19.77 11.49 -12.32
N GLN A 54 -20.05 12.78 -12.19
CA GLN A 54 -20.05 13.46 -10.89
C GLN A 54 -21.08 12.83 -9.93
N ALA A 55 -22.28 12.55 -10.42
CA ALA A 55 -23.32 11.89 -9.60
C ALA A 55 -22.91 10.46 -9.18
N LEU A 56 -22.24 9.71 -10.07
CA LEU A 56 -21.84 8.33 -9.82
C LEU A 56 -20.58 8.24 -8.97
N SER A 57 -19.56 9.06 -9.21
CA SER A 57 -18.31 9.08 -8.46
C SER A 57 -18.43 9.80 -7.11
N ARG A 58 -19.37 10.74 -6.97
CA ARG A 58 -19.50 11.70 -5.86
C ARG A 58 -18.32 12.68 -5.75
N HIS A 59 -17.56 12.81 -6.81
CA HIS A 59 -16.46 13.77 -6.93
C HIS A 59 -16.67 14.68 -8.13
N PRO A 60 -16.14 15.91 -8.14
CA PRO A 60 -16.10 16.74 -9.33
C PRO A 60 -15.40 16.02 -10.49
N VAL A 61 -15.87 16.26 -11.71
CA VAL A 61 -15.23 15.74 -12.91
C VAL A 61 -14.26 16.77 -13.45
N ASN A 62 -13.01 16.39 -13.62
CA ASN A 62 -11.96 17.28 -14.11
C ASN A 62 -11.87 17.17 -15.65
N GLN A 63 -11.74 18.29 -16.36
CA GLN A 63 -11.75 18.35 -17.83
C GLN A 63 -10.62 19.19 -18.39
N GLU A 64 -10.25 20.29 -17.75
CA GLU A 64 -9.32 21.29 -18.27
C GLU A 64 -7.97 21.22 -17.59
N LEU A 65 -6.89 21.31 -18.40
CA LEU A 65 -5.51 21.32 -17.90
C LEU A 65 -5.18 22.60 -17.12
N LEU A 66 -5.75 23.72 -17.58
CA LEU A 66 -5.56 25.05 -17.01
C LEU A 66 -6.90 25.56 -16.48
N ASP A 67 -7.31 25.06 -15.32
CA ASP A 67 -8.47 25.55 -14.59
C ASP A 67 -8.01 26.65 -13.63
N THR A 68 -8.41 27.90 -13.89
CA THR A 68 -8.04 29.06 -13.08
C THR A 68 -8.85 29.16 -11.79
N GLU A 69 -9.95 28.40 -11.64
CA GLU A 69 -10.76 28.32 -10.42
C GLU A 69 -10.30 27.19 -9.50
N ALA A 70 -9.62 26.16 -10.02
CA ALA A 70 -8.92 25.17 -9.21
C ALA A 70 -7.60 25.77 -8.71
N GLU A 71 -7.49 26.00 -7.41
CA GLU A 71 -6.35 26.65 -6.76
C GLU A 71 -4.99 26.21 -7.31
N ALA A 72 -4.22 27.20 -7.77
CA ALA A 72 -2.77 27.14 -7.99
C ALA A 72 -2.20 26.23 -9.09
N GLY A 73 -2.88 25.97 -10.21
CA GLY A 73 -2.22 25.53 -11.47
C GLY A 73 -1.53 24.15 -11.50
N MET A 74 -1.65 23.32 -10.45
CA MET A 74 -1.01 21.99 -10.35
C MET A 74 -1.99 20.82 -10.21
N GLY A 75 -3.24 20.99 -10.59
CA GLY A 75 -4.29 19.96 -10.45
C GLY A 75 -3.95 18.62 -11.11
N HIS A 76 -3.22 18.61 -12.25
CA HIS A 76 -2.75 17.37 -12.88
C HIS A 76 -1.72 16.61 -12.03
N ILE A 77 -0.81 17.32 -11.34
CA ILE A 77 0.18 16.70 -10.44
C ILE A 77 -0.51 16.12 -9.21
N GLU A 78 -1.49 16.83 -8.63
CA GLU A 78 -2.25 16.35 -7.48
C GLU A 78 -3.05 15.08 -7.82
N LEU A 79 -3.72 15.07 -8.97
CA LEU A 79 -4.46 13.89 -9.45
C LEU A 79 -3.52 12.71 -9.75
N ALA A 80 -2.35 12.96 -10.36
CA ALA A 80 -1.35 11.94 -10.60
C ALA A 80 -0.81 11.31 -9.30
N ARG A 81 -0.57 12.14 -8.27
CA ARG A 81 -0.10 11.69 -6.95
C ARG A 81 -1.21 11.03 -6.11
N TRP A 82 -2.46 11.43 -6.31
CA TRP A 82 -3.59 10.90 -5.57
C TRP A 82 -3.90 9.45 -5.96
N ALA A 83 -3.78 9.10 -7.23
CA ALA A 83 -4.17 7.78 -7.73
C ALA A 83 -3.23 6.65 -7.28
N ASP A 84 -3.78 5.47 -7.03
CA ASP A 84 -3.03 4.21 -6.90
C ASP A 84 -2.90 3.51 -8.26
N THR A 85 -3.80 3.80 -9.19
CA THR A 85 -3.76 3.39 -10.61
C THR A 85 -4.58 4.34 -11.46
N ILE A 86 -4.23 4.44 -12.74
CA ILE A 86 -4.98 5.17 -13.75
C ILE A 86 -5.55 4.16 -14.74
N LEU A 87 -6.87 4.17 -14.93
CA LEU A 87 -7.55 3.39 -15.95
C LEU A 87 -8.13 4.35 -17.01
N VAL A 88 -7.76 4.19 -18.26
CA VAL A 88 -8.41 4.91 -19.38
C VAL A 88 -9.41 3.98 -20.06
N ALA A 89 -10.67 4.22 -19.83
CA ALA A 89 -11.78 3.43 -20.40
C ALA A 89 -12.99 4.32 -20.74
N PRO A 90 -13.35 4.39 -22.04
CA PRO A 90 -12.67 3.84 -23.18
C PRO A 90 -11.38 4.61 -23.53
N ALA A 91 -10.38 3.92 -24.10
CA ALA A 91 -9.20 4.52 -24.71
C ALA A 91 -9.39 4.57 -26.25
N SER A 92 -9.57 5.76 -26.80
CA SER A 92 -9.71 5.96 -28.24
C SER A 92 -8.38 5.81 -28.99
N ALA A 93 -8.43 5.55 -30.29
CA ALA A 93 -7.22 5.48 -31.14
C ALA A 93 -6.39 6.78 -31.06
N ASP A 94 -7.04 7.95 -31.04
CA ASP A 94 -6.39 9.25 -30.88
C ASP A 94 -5.65 9.33 -29.52
N PHE A 95 -6.28 8.93 -28.43
CA PHE A 95 -5.65 8.98 -27.12
C PHE A 95 -4.44 8.02 -27.02
N LEU A 96 -4.56 6.81 -27.56
CA LEU A 96 -3.42 5.87 -27.65
C LEU A 96 -2.26 6.47 -28.44
N ALA A 97 -2.54 7.15 -29.57
CA ALA A 97 -1.52 7.81 -30.37
C ALA A 97 -0.84 8.95 -29.62
N ARG A 98 -1.60 9.83 -28.95
CA ARG A 98 -1.07 10.95 -28.15
C ARG A 98 -0.13 10.44 -27.06
N LEU A 99 -0.58 9.49 -26.27
CA LEU A 99 0.22 8.98 -25.16
C LEU A 99 1.47 8.21 -25.62
N SER A 100 1.37 7.44 -26.72
CA SER A 100 2.53 6.75 -27.31
C SER A 100 3.63 7.71 -27.76
N GLN A 101 3.24 8.92 -28.18
CA GLN A 101 4.15 10.00 -28.61
C GLN A 101 4.60 10.90 -27.45
N GLY A 102 4.10 10.71 -26.23
CA GLY A 102 4.45 11.55 -25.08
C GLY A 102 3.84 12.94 -25.13
N ARG A 103 2.67 13.12 -25.78
CA ARG A 103 1.97 14.40 -25.80
C ARG A 103 1.20 14.62 -24.50
N ALA A 104 1.22 15.87 -24.00
CA ALA A 104 0.54 16.33 -22.78
C ALA A 104 -0.29 17.58 -23.05
N ASP A 105 -1.08 17.57 -24.11
CA ASP A 105 -1.85 18.72 -24.58
C ASP A 105 -3.31 18.73 -24.05
N ASP A 106 -3.68 17.74 -23.24
CA ASP A 106 -4.90 17.74 -22.43
C ASP A 106 -4.62 17.26 -20.98
N LEU A 107 -5.58 17.47 -20.07
CA LEU A 107 -5.44 17.11 -18.67
C LEU A 107 -5.14 15.63 -18.46
N LEU A 108 -5.84 14.72 -19.15
CA LEU A 108 -5.69 13.28 -18.96
C LEU A 108 -4.31 12.80 -19.42
N SER A 109 -3.84 13.26 -20.58
CA SER A 109 -2.51 12.90 -21.07
C SER A 109 -1.39 13.47 -20.18
N ALA A 110 -1.56 14.69 -19.67
CA ALA A 110 -0.62 15.28 -18.72
C ALA A 110 -0.54 14.48 -17.41
N ILE A 111 -1.68 14.05 -16.84
CA ILE A 111 -1.73 13.19 -15.65
C ILE A 111 -1.02 11.85 -15.92
N CYS A 112 -1.31 11.19 -17.05
CA CYS A 112 -0.69 9.92 -17.40
C CYS A 112 0.84 10.02 -17.51
N LEU A 113 1.37 11.13 -18.02
CA LEU A 113 2.81 11.36 -18.13
C LEU A 113 3.47 11.77 -16.80
N ALA A 114 2.73 12.47 -15.92
CA ALA A 114 3.23 12.90 -14.63
C ALA A 114 3.15 11.80 -13.54
N SER A 115 2.50 10.67 -13.85
CA SER A 115 2.23 9.62 -12.88
C SER A 115 3.29 8.51 -12.94
N ASP A 116 3.60 7.97 -11.77
CA ASP A 116 4.48 6.80 -11.58
C ASP A 116 3.72 5.54 -11.14
N VAL A 117 2.37 5.61 -11.11
CA VAL A 117 1.52 4.46 -10.77
C VAL A 117 1.20 3.60 -12.01
N PRO A 118 0.77 2.34 -11.82
CA PRO A 118 0.34 1.48 -12.93
C PRO A 118 -0.72 2.17 -13.80
N LEU A 119 -0.53 2.10 -15.12
CA LEU A 119 -1.44 2.64 -16.11
C LEU A 119 -2.09 1.50 -16.89
N ALA A 120 -3.42 1.48 -16.91
CA ALA A 120 -4.22 0.53 -17.66
C ALA A 120 -5.04 1.25 -18.74
N MET A 121 -5.19 0.64 -19.91
CA MET A 121 -5.98 1.16 -21.00
C MET A 121 -6.95 0.10 -21.54
N ALA A 122 -8.19 0.49 -21.71
CA ALA A 122 -9.25 -0.31 -22.32
C ALA A 122 -9.63 0.27 -23.70
N PRO A 123 -9.03 -0.22 -24.79
CA PRO A 123 -9.28 0.31 -26.13
C PRO A 123 -10.73 0.10 -26.58
N ALA A 124 -11.28 1.13 -27.30
CA ALA A 124 -12.59 1.05 -27.93
C ALA A 124 -12.61 1.88 -29.22
N MET A 125 -12.73 1.21 -30.37
CA MET A 125 -12.75 1.82 -31.69
C MET A 125 -13.33 0.85 -32.72
N ASN A 126 -13.53 1.31 -33.93
CA ASN A 126 -13.90 0.45 -35.06
C ASN A 126 -12.83 -0.62 -35.33
N SER A 127 -13.21 -1.80 -35.85
CA SER A 127 -12.31 -2.93 -36.08
C SER A 127 -11.18 -2.62 -37.04
N HIS A 128 -11.44 -1.86 -38.13
CA HIS A 128 -10.42 -1.43 -39.08
C HIS A 128 -9.43 -0.45 -38.43
N MET A 129 -9.92 0.46 -37.57
CA MET A 129 -9.05 1.34 -36.79
C MET A 129 -8.15 0.54 -35.82
N TRP A 130 -8.69 -0.49 -35.19
CA TRP A 130 -7.90 -1.35 -34.30
C TRP A 130 -6.81 -2.10 -35.05
N GLN A 131 -7.16 -2.69 -36.21
CA GLN A 131 -6.23 -3.47 -37.03
C GLN A 131 -5.21 -2.59 -37.78
N ASN A 132 -5.42 -1.28 -37.85
CA ASN A 132 -4.52 -0.36 -38.56
C ASN A 132 -3.09 -0.44 -37.97
N ALA A 133 -2.10 -0.51 -38.88
CA ALA A 133 -0.69 -0.65 -38.50
C ALA A 133 -0.22 0.46 -37.56
N ALA A 134 -0.69 1.69 -37.71
CA ALA A 134 -0.37 2.81 -36.82
C ALA A 134 -0.91 2.59 -35.41
N THR A 135 -2.16 2.15 -35.28
CA THR A 135 -2.77 1.83 -33.97
C THR A 135 -2.03 0.70 -33.30
N GLN A 136 -1.73 -0.39 -34.01
CA GLN A 136 -1.00 -1.52 -33.48
C GLN A 136 0.45 -1.14 -33.06
N GLN A 137 1.08 -0.22 -33.78
CA GLN A 137 2.39 0.32 -33.40
C GLN A 137 2.30 1.12 -32.09
N ASN A 138 1.29 1.97 -31.92
CA ASN A 138 1.07 2.74 -30.70
C ASN A 138 0.83 1.81 -29.49
N VAL A 139 0.02 0.77 -29.66
CA VAL A 139 -0.24 -0.25 -28.63
C VAL A 139 1.07 -0.95 -28.22
N ARG A 140 1.88 -1.43 -29.18
CA ARG A 140 3.18 -2.05 -28.87
C ARG A 140 4.09 -1.12 -28.10
N THR A 141 4.14 0.15 -28.46
CA THR A 141 4.95 1.16 -27.78
C THR A 141 4.50 1.35 -26.32
N LEU A 142 3.20 1.43 -26.07
CA LEU A 142 2.64 1.60 -24.74
C LEU A 142 2.86 0.33 -23.87
N VAL A 143 2.65 -0.85 -24.42
CA VAL A 143 2.92 -2.13 -23.73
C VAL A 143 4.40 -2.25 -23.37
N ALA A 144 5.32 -1.89 -24.28
CA ALA A 144 6.76 -1.89 -24.00
C ALA A 144 7.16 -0.91 -22.88
N ARG A 145 6.34 0.11 -22.60
CA ARG A 145 6.49 1.05 -21.47
C ARG A 145 5.78 0.60 -20.19
N GLY A 146 5.21 -0.62 -20.17
CA GLY A 146 4.54 -1.17 -19.00
C GLY A 146 3.05 -0.83 -18.86
N VAL A 147 2.42 -0.27 -19.91
CA VAL A 147 0.97 -0.01 -19.89
C VAL A 147 0.21 -1.32 -20.05
N LEU A 148 -0.70 -1.60 -19.12
CA LEU A 148 -1.58 -2.77 -19.17
C LEU A 148 -2.70 -2.54 -20.18
N MET A 149 -2.84 -3.42 -21.19
CA MET A 149 -3.96 -3.39 -22.13
C MET A 149 -5.07 -4.34 -21.69
N LEU A 150 -6.25 -3.79 -21.44
CA LEU A 150 -7.47 -4.51 -21.08
C LEU A 150 -8.41 -4.60 -22.27
N GLY A 151 -8.21 -5.58 -23.12
CA GLY A 151 -8.93 -5.74 -24.38
C GLY A 151 -8.23 -5.13 -25.60
N PRO A 152 -8.98 -4.78 -26.68
CA PRO A 152 -10.45 -4.83 -26.82
C PRO A 152 -11.00 -6.25 -27.02
N GLU A 153 -12.33 -6.42 -26.88
CA GLU A 153 -13.01 -7.67 -27.20
C GLU A 153 -13.53 -7.71 -28.64
N ALA A 154 -13.80 -8.93 -29.12
CA ALA A 154 -14.50 -9.13 -30.38
C ALA A 154 -16.02 -9.05 -30.17
N GLY A 155 -16.75 -8.55 -31.16
CA GLY A 155 -18.22 -8.49 -31.12
C GLY A 155 -18.79 -7.53 -32.14
N GLU A 156 -20.12 -7.42 -32.13
CA GLU A 156 -20.85 -6.45 -32.94
C GLU A 156 -20.58 -5.03 -32.43
N GLN A 157 -20.26 -4.14 -33.35
CA GLN A 157 -19.97 -2.73 -33.13
C GLN A 157 -21.18 -1.85 -33.44
N ALA A 158 -21.19 -0.61 -32.97
CA ALA A 158 -22.27 0.33 -33.20
C ALA A 158 -22.56 0.62 -34.68
N CYS A 159 -21.60 0.40 -35.56
CA CYS A 159 -21.76 0.52 -37.03
C CYS A 159 -22.34 -0.76 -37.67
N GLY A 160 -22.64 -1.82 -36.91
CA GLY A 160 -23.11 -3.12 -37.43
C GLY A 160 -22.03 -4.07 -37.91
N GLU A 161 -20.76 -3.68 -37.87
CA GLU A 161 -19.62 -4.54 -38.20
C GLU A 161 -19.31 -5.50 -37.02
N ILE A 162 -18.87 -6.72 -37.35
CA ILE A 162 -18.40 -7.70 -36.37
C ILE A 162 -16.88 -7.79 -36.44
N GLY A 163 -16.21 -7.56 -35.30
CA GLY A 163 -14.76 -7.59 -35.25
C GLY A 163 -14.20 -7.23 -33.87
N VAL A 164 -12.86 -7.22 -33.77
CA VAL A 164 -12.14 -6.81 -32.57
C VAL A 164 -12.09 -5.27 -32.52
N GLY A 165 -12.45 -4.68 -31.41
CA GLY A 165 -12.44 -3.21 -31.23
C GLY A 165 -13.44 -2.72 -30.18
N ARG A 166 -14.25 -3.63 -29.66
CA ARG A 166 -15.27 -3.32 -28.66
C ARG A 166 -14.66 -3.18 -27.25
N LEU A 167 -15.13 -2.19 -26.50
CA LEU A 167 -14.76 -2.06 -25.07
C LEU A 167 -15.20 -3.32 -24.30
N GLN A 168 -14.29 -3.89 -23.54
CA GLN A 168 -14.60 -5.01 -22.65
C GLN A 168 -15.75 -4.69 -21.69
N ALA A 169 -16.39 -5.73 -21.18
CA ALA A 169 -17.44 -5.58 -20.19
C ALA A 169 -16.86 -4.96 -18.89
N PRO A 170 -17.63 -4.10 -18.19
CA PRO A 170 -17.14 -3.45 -16.97
C PRO A 170 -16.65 -4.42 -15.89
N GLU A 171 -17.25 -5.62 -15.81
CA GLU A 171 -16.84 -6.69 -14.88
C GLU A 171 -15.43 -7.21 -15.19
N VAL A 172 -15.11 -7.37 -16.47
CA VAL A 172 -13.79 -7.86 -16.93
C VAL A 172 -12.72 -6.79 -16.70
N LEU A 173 -13.06 -5.51 -16.95
CA LEU A 173 -12.17 -4.37 -16.65
C LEU A 173 -11.88 -4.27 -15.15
N LEU A 174 -12.89 -4.45 -14.30
CA LEU A 174 -12.74 -4.43 -12.86
C LEU A 174 -11.86 -5.60 -12.39
N ALA A 175 -12.06 -6.81 -12.90
CA ALA A 175 -11.24 -7.98 -12.56
C ALA A 175 -9.77 -7.76 -12.97
N GLY A 176 -9.52 -7.33 -14.22
CA GLY A 176 -8.16 -7.05 -14.70
C GLY A 176 -7.46 -5.93 -13.93
N LEU A 177 -8.23 -4.94 -13.45
CA LEU A 177 -7.67 -3.88 -12.61
C LEU A 177 -7.31 -4.40 -11.21
N ALA A 178 -8.13 -5.28 -10.64
CA ALA A 178 -7.88 -5.89 -9.33
C ALA A 178 -6.59 -6.74 -9.32
N GLU A 179 -6.27 -7.39 -10.45
CA GLU A 179 -5.03 -8.16 -10.59
C GLU A 179 -3.76 -7.31 -10.43
N LEU A 180 -3.80 -6.00 -10.75
CA LEU A 180 -2.67 -5.08 -10.54
C LEU A 180 -2.25 -4.98 -9.07
N PHE A 181 -3.17 -5.26 -8.16
CA PHE A 181 -2.96 -5.17 -6.71
C PHE A 181 -2.71 -6.53 -6.05
N GLN A 182 -2.72 -7.63 -6.81
CA GLN A 182 -2.52 -8.98 -6.30
C GLN A 182 -1.14 -9.50 -6.73
N SER A 183 -0.12 -9.26 -5.91
CA SER A 183 1.22 -9.76 -6.21
C SER A 183 1.38 -11.27 -5.95
N GLY A 184 0.58 -11.85 -5.04
CA GLY A 184 0.63 -13.27 -4.65
C GLY A 184 1.94 -13.74 -4.00
N VAL A 185 2.93 -12.84 -3.83
CA VAL A 185 4.28 -13.18 -3.31
C VAL A 185 4.28 -13.70 -1.88
N LEU A 186 3.22 -13.44 -1.10
CA LEU A 186 3.00 -13.97 0.25
C LEU A 186 1.84 -14.97 0.30
N SER A 187 1.46 -15.57 -0.85
CA SER A 187 0.39 -16.57 -0.90
C SER A 187 0.72 -17.77 0.00
N GLY A 188 -0.24 -18.13 0.85
CA GLY A 188 -0.08 -19.22 1.83
C GLY A 188 0.65 -18.83 3.11
N LYS A 189 1.21 -17.62 3.23
CA LYS A 189 1.86 -17.10 4.44
C LYS A 189 0.85 -16.45 5.38
N THR A 190 1.16 -16.46 6.66
CA THR A 190 0.46 -15.69 7.69
C THR A 190 1.36 -14.57 8.18
N VAL A 191 0.89 -13.33 8.06
CA VAL A 191 1.60 -12.12 8.48
C VAL A 191 0.89 -11.51 9.69
N MET A 192 1.62 -11.24 10.77
CA MET A 192 1.12 -10.49 11.91
C MET A 192 1.75 -9.09 11.91
N VAL A 193 0.92 -8.06 12.04
CA VAL A 193 1.34 -6.66 12.08
C VAL A 193 0.86 -6.03 13.37
N THR A 194 1.75 -5.35 14.12
CA THR A 194 1.31 -4.44 15.20
C THR A 194 1.23 -3.02 14.66
N ALA A 195 0.21 -2.24 15.05
CA ALA A 195 0.00 -0.88 14.54
C ALA A 195 -0.57 0.06 15.61
N GLY A 196 -0.48 1.37 15.35
CA GLY A 196 -0.99 2.39 16.25
C GLY A 196 -0.13 2.62 17.49
N PRO A 197 -0.50 3.59 18.35
CA PRO A 197 0.15 3.83 19.63
C PRO A 197 -0.40 2.91 20.72
N THR A 198 0.36 2.66 21.78
CA THR A 198 -0.19 2.20 23.05
C THR A 198 -0.53 3.38 23.97
N ARG A 199 -1.40 3.15 24.94
CA ARG A 199 -1.81 4.13 25.95
C ARG A 199 -1.61 3.52 27.33
N GLU A 200 -0.69 4.12 28.10
CA GLU A 200 -0.39 3.67 29.45
C GLU A 200 -1.11 4.57 30.45
N ALA A 201 -2.10 4.02 31.12
CA ALA A 201 -2.99 4.78 31.99
C ALA A 201 -2.25 5.41 33.17
N ILE A 202 -2.44 6.70 33.38
CA ILE A 202 -2.06 7.43 34.61
C ILE A 202 -3.23 7.39 35.59
N ASP A 203 -4.43 7.62 35.09
CA ASP A 203 -5.71 7.51 35.79
C ASP A 203 -6.82 7.20 34.76
N PRO A 204 -8.09 7.04 35.14
CA PRO A 204 -9.18 6.75 34.19
C PRO A 204 -9.39 7.78 33.08
N VAL A 205 -8.74 8.96 33.17
CA VAL A 205 -8.93 10.09 32.23
C VAL A 205 -7.67 10.39 31.43
N ARG A 206 -6.48 10.15 31.99
CA ARG A 206 -5.19 10.54 31.39
C ARG A 206 -4.28 9.33 31.19
N TYR A 207 -3.48 9.40 30.13
CA TYR A 207 -2.52 8.35 29.76
C TYR A 207 -1.24 8.95 29.15
N LEU A 208 -0.16 8.18 29.16
CA LEU A 208 1.05 8.39 28.36
C LEU A 208 0.87 7.66 27.04
N SER A 209 1.32 8.28 25.95
CA SER A 209 1.23 7.70 24.62
C SER A 209 2.21 8.36 23.64
N ASN A 210 2.42 7.73 22.49
CA ASN A 210 3.22 8.25 21.38
C ASN A 210 2.35 8.94 20.32
N HIS A 211 2.96 9.87 19.57
CA HIS A 211 2.31 10.52 18.43
C HIS A 211 2.23 9.62 17.20
N SER A 212 1.44 8.57 17.24
CA SER A 212 1.23 7.68 16.11
C SER A 212 -0.22 7.68 15.65
N SER A 213 -0.44 7.84 14.36
CA SER A 213 -1.78 7.71 13.74
C SER A 213 -2.13 6.27 13.36
N GLY A 214 -1.15 5.34 13.36
CA GLY A 214 -1.33 3.97 12.88
C GLY A 214 -1.28 3.80 11.36
N LYS A 215 -1.32 4.89 10.58
CA LYS A 215 -1.45 4.84 9.10
C LYS A 215 -0.44 3.93 8.43
N MET A 216 0.85 3.94 8.83
CA MET A 216 1.86 3.08 8.21
C MET A 216 1.59 1.60 8.45
N GLY A 217 1.29 1.21 9.69
CA GLY A 217 0.99 -0.19 10.03
C GLY A 217 -0.26 -0.72 9.36
N PHE A 218 -1.31 0.10 9.23
CA PHE A 218 -2.51 -0.25 8.46
C PHE A 218 -2.21 -0.41 6.97
N SER A 219 -1.40 0.48 6.38
CA SER A 219 -0.97 0.34 4.98
C SER A 219 -0.13 -0.93 4.76
N VAL A 220 0.74 -1.29 5.71
CA VAL A 220 1.53 -2.54 5.66
C VAL A 220 0.62 -3.78 5.75
N ALA A 221 -0.36 -3.76 6.66
CA ALA A 221 -1.33 -4.86 6.78
C ALA A 221 -2.16 -5.03 5.50
N GLU A 222 -2.61 -3.91 4.89
CA GLU A 222 -3.34 -3.92 3.62
C GLU A 222 -2.46 -4.45 2.48
N ALA A 223 -1.22 -3.99 2.37
CA ALA A 223 -0.28 -4.47 1.35
C ALA A 223 0.05 -5.96 1.50
N ALA A 224 0.11 -6.48 2.73
CA ALA A 224 0.29 -7.91 2.98
C ALA A 224 -0.93 -8.74 2.52
N VAL A 225 -2.17 -8.23 2.71
CA VAL A 225 -3.39 -8.84 2.16
C VAL A 225 -3.34 -8.84 0.63
N GLU A 226 -2.95 -7.73 0.01
CA GLU A 226 -2.79 -7.61 -1.45
C GLU A 226 -1.75 -8.60 -1.99
N ALA A 227 -0.69 -8.85 -1.22
CA ALA A 227 0.34 -9.84 -1.53
C ALA A 227 -0.13 -11.29 -1.35
N GLY A 228 -1.38 -11.53 -0.94
CA GLY A 228 -1.98 -12.86 -0.79
C GLY A 228 -1.83 -13.49 0.60
N ALA A 229 -1.30 -12.78 1.59
CA ALA A 229 -1.15 -13.28 2.95
C ALA A 229 -2.48 -13.35 3.72
N ARG A 230 -2.56 -14.25 4.68
CA ARG A 230 -3.51 -14.15 5.80
C ARG A 230 -2.95 -13.16 6.83
N VAL A 231 -3.69 -12.11 7.16
CA VAL A 231 -3.17 -11.03 7.99
C VAL A 231 -3.90 -10.94 9.33
N ILE A 232 -3.11 -10.83 10.42
CA ILE A 232 -3.56 -10.52 11.78
C ILE A 232 -2.99 -9.14 12.13
N LEU A 233 -3.87 -8.16 12.37
CA LEU A 233 -3.51 -6.80 12.75
C LEU A 233 -3.82 -6.58 14.23
N VAL A 234 -2.79 -6.44 15.07
CA VAL A 234 -2.93 -6.05 16.47
C VAL A 234 -2.79 -4.54 16.57
N SER A 235 -3.87 -3.86 16.90
CA SER A 235 -3.94 -2.39 16.82
C SER A 235 -4.14 -1.74 18.17
N GLY A 236 -3.24 -0.82 18.53
CA GLY A 236 -3.49 0.18 19.55
C GLY A 236 -4.61 1.15 19.12
N PRO A 237 -5.05 2.07 20.02
CA PRO A 237 -6.22 2.93 19.78
C PRO A 237 -5.99 3.93 18.62
N VAL A 238 -6.68 3.74 17.53
CA VAL A 238 -6.69 4.62 16.34
C VAL A 238 -8.11 4.82 15.82
N ALA A 239 -8.33 5.89 15.06
CA ALA A 239 -9.63 6.20 14.43
C ALA A 239 -9.78 5.59 13.02
N MET A 240 -8.88 4.68 12.62
CA MET A 240 -8.90 4.08 11.28
C MET A 240 -9.90 2.93 11.20
N THR A 241 -10.60 2.84 10.08
CA THR A 241 -11.43 1.69 9.73
C THR A 241 -10.55 0.46 9.48
N THR A 242 -11.08 -0.71 9.80
CA THR A 242 -10.38 -1.98 9.52
C THR A 242 -10.36 -2.23 8.02
N PRO A 243 -9.19 -2.45 7.41
CA PRO A 243 -9.14 -2.91 6.02
C PRO A 243 -9.83 -4.27 5.87
N ASP A 244 -10.40 -4.53 4.69
CA ASP A 244 -11.07 -5.80 4.43
C ASP A 244 -10.08 -6.99 4.37
N HIS A 245 -10.61 -8.18 4.59
CA HIS A 245 -9.89 -9.46 4.45
C HIS A 245 -8.74 -9.66 5.44
N LEU A 246 -8.73 -8.99 6.59
CA LEU A 246 -7.81 -9.25 7.70
C LEU A 246 -8.56 -9.39 9.03
N GLN A 247 -7.89 -10.02 10.01
CA GLN A 247 -8.36 -10.08 11.38
C GLN A 247 -7.73 -8.93 12.17
N ARG A 248 -8.55 -8.04 12.73
CA ARG A 248 -8.09 -6.99 13.64
C ARG A 248 -8.36 -7.37 15.09
N LEU A 249 -7.36 -7.16 15.95
CA LEU A 249 -7.42 -7.34 17.38
C LEU A 249 -7.06 -6.00 18.04
N ASP A 250 -8.02 -5.39 18.72
CA ASP A 250 -7.82 -4.09 19.37
C ASP A 250 -7.26 -4.29 20.78
N VAL A 251 -6.26 -3.48 21.13
CA VAL A 251 -5.58 -3.44 22.43
C VAL A 251 -5.40 -2.01 22.86
N VAL A 252 -5.13 -1.77 24.14
CA VAL A 252 -4.92 -0.42 24.66
C VAL A 252 -3.48 -0.22 25.14
N SER A 253 -2.95 -1.09 25.98
CA SER A 253 -1.63 -0.94 26.59
C SER A 253 -0.54 -1.77 25.89
N ALA A 254 0.72 -1.49 26.19
CA ALA A 254 1.87 -2.28 25.72
C ALA A 254 1.77 -3.73 26.23
N GLN A 255 1.30 -3.93 27.47
CA GLN A 255 1.12 -5.27 28.02
C GLN A 255 0.03 -6.05 27.27
N GLU A 256 -1.14 -5.42 27.02
CA GLU A 256 -2.21 -6.06 26.23
C GLU A 256 -1.74 -6.40 24.81
N MET A 257 -0.95 -5.51 24.18
CA MET A 257 -0.39 -5.77 22.86
C MET A 257 0.55 -6.96 22.88
N PHE A 258 1.45 -7.03 23.87
CA PHE A 258 2.37 -8.16 24.04
C PHE A 258 1.63 -9.48 24.24
N ASP A 259 0.66 -9.51 25.18
CA ASP A 259 -0.11 -10.71 25.50
C ASP A 259 -0.94 -11.18 24.29
N THR A 260 -1.53 -10.24 23.53
CA THR A 260 -2.30 -10.54 22.32
C THR A 260 -1.41 -11.07 21.21
N VAL A 261 -0.24 -10.47 20.98
CA VAL A 261 0.75 -10.99 20.01
C VAL A 261 1.16 -12.40 20.40
N LEU A 262 1.53 -12.64 21.67
CA LEU A 262 1.97 -13.94 22.14
C LEU A 262 0.88 -15.02 22.00
N ALA A 263 -0.38 -14.67 22.25
CA ALA A 263 -1.51 -15.59 22.13
C ALA A 263 -1.79 -16.03 20.67
N HIS A 264 -1.43 -15.20 19.69
CA HIS A 264 -1.76 -15.43 18.27
C HIS A 264 -0.54 -15.68 17.37
N ILE A 265 0.68 -15.72 17.91
CA ILE A 265 1.93 -15.83 17.12
C ILE A 265 2.14 -17.24 16.54
N HIS A 266 1.50 -18.27 17.08
CA HIS A 266 1.65 -19.63 16.58
C HIS A 266 1.08 -19.77 15.15
N GLY A 267 1.91 -20.25 14.23
CA GLY A 267 1.58 -20.38 12.82
C GLY A 267 1.68 -19.07 12.02
N VAL A 268 2.30 -18.05 12.61
CA VAL A 268 2.72 -16.83 11.91
C VAL A 268 4.07 -17.07 11.26
N ASP A 269 4.21 -16.69 9.98
CA ASP A 269 5.46 -16.80 9.21
C ASP A 269 6.28 -15.51 9.32
N ILE A 270 5.61 -14.35 9.34
CA ILE A 270 6.24 -13.03 9.34
C ILE A 270 5.60 -12.15 10.41
N PHE A 271 6.41 -11.57 11.29
CA PHE A 271 5.99 -10.60 12.30
C PHE A 271 6.55 -9.22 11.98
N ILE A 272 5.68 -8.21 11.82
CA ILE A 272 6.05 -6.84 11.48
C ILE A 272 5.62 -5.90 12.62
N ALA A 273 6.59 -5.41 13.37
CA ALA A 273 6.37 -4.53 14.51
C ALA A 273 6.42 -3.05 14.07
N THR A 274 5.24 -2.48 13.72
CA THR A 274 5.12 -1.05 13.33
C THR A 274 4.50 -0.18 14.41
N ALA A 275 3.97 -0.78 15.49
CA ALA A 275 3.33 -0.05 16.57
C ALA A 275 4.31 0.90 17.28
N ALA A 276 3.83 2.07 17.64
CA ALA A 276 4.54 2.99 18.52
C ALA A 276 4.21 2.65 19.98
N VAL A 277 4.89 1.62 20.49
CA VAL A 277 4.74 1.16 21.86
C VAL A 277 5.40 2.18 22.80
N ALA A 278 4.73 2.55 23.87
CA ALA A 278 5.33 3.40 24.90
C ALA A 278 6.44 2.63 25.64
N ASP A 279 7.63 3.22 25.77
CA ASP A 279 8.79 2.58 26.44
C ASP A 279 8.61 2.47 27.95
N TYR A 280 7.75 3.33 28.52
CA TYR A 280 7.52 3.42 29.97
C TYR A 280 6.02 3.50 30.26
N ARG A 281 5.62 2.92 31.40
CA ARG A 281 4.29 3.03 32.00
C ARG A 281 4.36 3.51 33.44
N PRO A 282 3.31 4.12 34.01
CA PRO A 282 3.24 4.38 35.43
C PRO A 282 3.32 3.08 36.24
N VAL A 283 4.12 3.09 37.32
CA VAL A 283 4.23 1.94 38.25
C VAL A 283 2.87 1.60 38.87
N GLU A 284 2.07 2.62 39.18
CA GLU A 284 0.70 2.48 39.67
C GLU A 284 -0.21 3.46 38.92
N ALA A 285 -1.26 2.96 38.29
CA ALA A 285 -2.34 3.77 37.75
C ALA A 285 -3.36 4.10 38.84
N ALA A 286 -3.69 5.37 38.99
CA ALA A 286 -4.69 5.78 39.99
C ALA A 286 -6.07 5.25 39.61
N THR A 287 -6.80 4.67 40.56
CA THR A 287 -8.16 4.14 40.37
C THR A 287 -9.23 5.21 40.17
N GLY A 288 -8.93 6.45 40.54
CA GLY A 288 -9.80 7.63 40.37
C GLY A 288 -9.08 8.79 39.75
N LYS A 289 -9.86 9.72 39.14
CA LYS A 289 -9.32 10.94 38.53
C LYS A 289 -8.52 11.75 39.56
N THR A 290 -7.23 11.90 39.33
CA THR A 290 -6.34 12.73 40.16
C THR A 290 -6.74 14.21 40.05
N LYS A 291 -7.19 14.81 41.14
CA LYS A 291 -7.56 16.21 41.21
C LYS A 291 -6.34 17.12 41.05
N LYS A 292 -6.50 18.26 40.34
CA LYS A 292 -5.45 19.26 40.22
C LYS A 292 -5.09 19.83 41.59
N LYS A 293 -3.80 19.72 41.95
CA LYS A 293 -3.21 20.39 43.11
C LYS A 293 -2.36 21.57 42.65
N ALA A 294 -2.09 22.52 43.56
CA ALA A 294 -1.23 23.68 43.24
C ALA A 294 0.26 23.27 43.08
N GLU A 295 0.64 22.10 43.54
CA GLU A 295 2.01 21.60 43.58
C GLU A 295 2.33 20.75 42.32
N ARG A 296 3.63 20.59 42.03
CA ARG A 296 4.13 19.68 41.00
C ARG A 296 3.75 18.23 41.36
N ILE A 297 3.41 17.44 40.34
CA ILE A 297 3.16 16.01 40.48
C ILE A 297 4.38 15.28 39.92
N GLN A 298 4.90 14.32 40.64
CA GLN A 298 5.91 13.36 40.19
C GLN A 298 5.22 12.04 39.86
N LEU A 299 5.59 11.48 38.71
CA LEU A 299 5.09 10.19 38.24
C LEU A 299 6.27 9.22 38.16
N ALA A 300 6.20 8.14 38.95
CA ALA A 300 7.16 7.06 38.89
C ALA A 300 6.81 6.17 37.67
N LEU A 301 7.81 5.88 36.86
CA LEU A 301 7.66 5.09 35.65
C LEU A 301 8.52 3.84 35.69
N GLU A 302 8.04 2.75 35.11
CA GLU A 302 8.77 1.51 34.87
C GLU A 302 8.76 1.15 33.37
N PRO A 303 9.75 0.38 32.88
CA PRO A 303 9.79 -0.06 31.49
C PRO A 303 8.60 -0.94 31.12
N THR A 304 8.12 -0.81 29.89
CA THR A 304 7.15 -1.74 29.29
C THR A 304 7.86 -2.93 28.62
N PRO A 305 7.13 -4.00 28.27
CA PRO A 305 7.71 -5.12 27.53
C PRO A 305 8.25 -4.71 26.14
N ASP A 306 9.46 -5.14 25.83
CA ASP A 306 10.02 -5.01 24.48
C ASP A 306 9.48 -6.12 23.57
N ILE A 307 8.32 -5.86 22.96
CA ILE A 307 7.55 -6.87 22.20
C ILE A 307 8.41 -7.52 21.13
N LEU A 308 9.15 -6.74 20.34
CA LEU A 308 9.94 -7.27 19.22
C LEU A 308 11.07 -8.18 19.73
N ALA A 309 11.82 -7.75 20.75
CA ALA A 309 12.92 -8.53 21.30
C ALA A 309 12.43 -9.82 21.99
N GLU A 310 11.34 -9.73 22.77
CA GLU A 310 10.75 -10.87 23.45
C GLU A 310 10.20 -11.92 22.48
N ILE A 311 9.51 -11.49 21.44
CA ILE A 311 8.99 -12.39 20.40
C ILE A 311 10.14 -13.06 19.66
N LYS A 312 11.16 -12.30 19.22
CA LYS A 312 12.31 -12.89 18.52
C LYS A 312 13.07 -13.89 19.40
N ALA A 313 13.27 -13.59 20.66
CA ALA A 313 13.94 -14.50 21.59
C ALA A 313 13.16 -15.82 21.80
N ARG A 314 11.83 -15.76 21.87
CA ARG A 314 10.96 -16.94 22.06
C ARG A 314 10.73 -17.72 20.77
N PHE A 315 10.75 -17.05 19.62
CA PHE A 315 10.51 -17.63 18.29
C PHE A 315 11.67 -17.33 17.31
N PRO A 316 12.86 -17.92 17.50
CA PRO A 316 14.06 -17.60 16.72
C PRO A 316 13.89 -17.83 15.20
N ARG A 317 13.00 -18.76 14.81
CA ARG A 317 12.70 -19.10 13.42
C ARG A 317 11.58 -18.23 12.78
N LEU A 318 11.07 -17.24 13.51
CA LEU A 318 10.10 -16.30 12.98
C LEU A 318 10.83 -15.19 12.24
N PHE A 319 10.41 -14.87 11.01
CA PHE A 319 10.92 -13.71 10.29
C PHE A 319 10.36 -12.43 10.90
N CYS A 320 11.23 -11.65 11.53
CA CYS A 320 10.83 -10.46 12.27
C CYS A 320 11.32 -9.17 11.60
N VAL A 321 10.41 -8.21 11.45
CA VAL A 321 10.69 -6.87 10.94
C VAL A 321 10.34 -5.84 11.99
N GLY A 322 11.32 -4.99 12.34
CA GLY A 322 11.11 -3.88 13.27
C GLY A 322 11.03 -2.54 12.53
N PHE A 323 10.31 -1.59 13.11
CA PHE A 323 10.34 -0.20 12.69
C PHE A 323 11.19 0.64 13.65
N ALA A 324 11.90 1.63 13.10
CA ALA A 324 12.66 2.61 13.84
C ALA A 324 12.27 4.02 13.38
N ALA A 325 11.90 4.88 14.32
CA ALA A 325 11.60 6.29 14.07
C ALA A 325 12.66 7.11 14.78
N GLU A 326 13.58 7.73 14.03
CA GLU A 326 14.79 8.36 14.56
C GLU A 326 14.82 9.86 14.24
N THR A 327 15.42 10.63 15.14
CA THR A 327 15.58 12.09 14.99
C THR A 327 17.00 12.47 14.58
N GLU A 328 17.98 11.57 14.74
CA GLU A 328 19.41 11.78 14.47
C GLU A 328 20.05 10.44 14.05
N THR A 329 21.12 10.47 13.26
CA THR A 329 21.96 9.30 12.87
C THR A 329 21.19 8.00 12.56
N LEU A 330 20.20 8.12 11.66
CA LEU A 330 19.24 7.05 11.32
C LEU A 330 19.94 5.70 11.02
N ASP A 331 21.02 5.71 10.24
CA ASP A 331 21.69 4.49 9.80
C ASP A 331 22.37 3.75 10.95
N GLU A 332 23.03 4.48 11.83
CA GLU A 332 23.75 3.89 12.98
C GLU A 332 22.77 3.29 13.97
N TYR A 333 21.70 4.01 14.31
CA TYR A 333 20.67 3.51 15.23
C TYR A 333 19.89 2.34 14.65
N ALA A 334 19.58 2.36 13.36
CA ALA A 334 18.89 1.24 12.71
C ALA A 334 19.75 -0.04 12.66
N GLN A 335 21.06 0.09 12.39
CA GLN A 335 21.99 -1.03 12.40
C GLN A 335 22.21 -1.58 13.82
N ASP A 336 22.39 -0.70 14.83
CA ASP A 336 22.48 -1.13 16.23
C ASP A 336 21.21 -1.89 16.66
N LYS A 337 20.03 -1.36 16.30
CA LYS A 337 18.74 -1.99 16.59
C LYS A 337 18.63 -3.36 15.92
N LEU A 338 19.06 -3.49 14.66
CA LEU A 338 19.07 -4.75 13.93
C LEU A 338 19.88 -5.81 14.66
N GLN A 339 21.10 -5.46 15.06
CA GLN A 339 22.02 -6.38 15.77
C GLN A 339 21.52 -6.70 17.18
N ARG A 340 21.16 -5.70 17.95
CA ARG A 340 20.71 -5.85 19.34
C ARG A 340 19.41 -6.65 19.47
N LYS A 341 18.46 -6.48 18.55
CA LYS A 341 17.20 -7.22 18.54
C LYS A 341 17.30 -8.59 17.86
N GLY A 342 18.34 -8.82 17.06
CA GLY A 342 18.54 -10.07 16.34
C GLY A 342 17.47 -10.35 15.28
N VAL A 343 16.84 -9.31 14.73
CA VAL A 343 15.76 -9.41 13.74
C VAL A 343 16.31 -9.43 12.31
N GLU A 344 15.49 -9.86 11.35
CA GLU A 344 15.90 -10.02 9.96
C GLU A 344 15.93 -8.69 9.19
N MET A 345 15.07 -7.72 9.59
CA MET A 345 15.01 -6.42 8.95
C MET A 345 14.61 -5.31 9.92
N ILE A 346 15.16 -4.11 9.70
CA ILE A 346 14.68 -2.85 10.28
C ILE A 346 14.27 -1.90 9.15
N ALA A 347 13.06 -1.36 9.23
CA ALA A 347 12.57 -0.26 8.40
C ALA A 347 12.63 1.04 9.22
N ALA A 348 13.52 1.94 8.83
CA ALA A 348 13.78 3.18 9.55
C ALA A 348 13.24 4.39 8.79
N ASN A 349 12.71 5.38 9.51
CA ASN A 349 12.28 6.65 8.96
C ASN A 349 12.67 7.83 9.85
N TRP A 350 12.87 8.99 9.25
CA TRP A 350 13.10 10.24 9.95
C TRP A 350 11.81 10.76 10.59
N VAL A 351 11.91 11.26 11.81
CA VAL A 351 10.81 11.92 12.51
C VAL A 351 11.33 13.14 13.28
N GLY A 352 10.51 14.18 13.42
CA GLY A 352 10.85 15.34 14.23
C GLY A 352 11.08 16.64 13.43
N PRO A 353 11.52 17.73 14.09
CA PRO A 353 11.63 19.06 13.50
C PRO A 353 12.69 19.19 12.38
N ALA A 354 13.65 18.26 12.34
CA ALA A 354 14.67 18.20 11.30
C ALA A 354 14.20 17.43 10.05
N ALA A 355 13.06 16.72 10.12
CA ALA A 355 12.46 16.08 8.94
C ALA A 355 12.03 17.18 7.95
N THR A 356 12.63 17.19 6.77
CA THR A 356 12.28 18.10 5.69
C THR A 356 10.92 17.75 5.10
N GLU A 357 10.31 18.66 4.33
CA GLU A 357 9.07 18.35 3.57
C GLU A 357 9.24 17.13 2.66
N THR A 358 10.48 16.73 2.36
CA THR A 358 10.85 15.59 1.53
C THR A 358 10.92 14.25 2.29
N GLU A 359 10.85 14.23 3.64
CA GLU A 359 11.04 13.02 4.46
C GLU A 359 9.78 12.54 5.19
N GLY A 360 8.72 13.34 5.17
CA GLY A 360 7.44 13.04 5.82
C GLY A 360 7.45 13.29 7.35
N THR A 361 6.27 13.59 7.90
CA THR A 361 6.10 13.86 9.34
C THR A 361 5.08 12.93 9.96
N PHE A 362 5.01 12.89 11.31
CA PHE A 362 3.94 12.18 12.02
C PHE A 362 2.56 12.66 11.56
N GLY A 363 1.66 11.71 11.24
CA GLY A 363 0.32 12.02 10.75
C GLY A 363 0.20 12.29 9.24
N SER A 364 1.32 12.55 8.52
CA SER A 364 1.35 12.71 7.06
C SER A 364 0.87 11.44 6.34
N ASP A 365 0.36 11.61 5.12
CA ASP A 365 0.02 10.49 4.22
C ASP A 365 1.22 9.98 3.41
N THR A 366 2.33 10.71 3.44
CA THR A 366 3.60 10.34 2.81
C THR A 366 4.65 9.96 3.84
N ASN A 367 5.68 9.23 3.42
CA ASN A 367 6.87 8.89 4.21
C ASN A 367 8.02 8.51 3.26
N ALA A 368 9.23 8.37 3.81
CA ALA A 368 10.38 7.74 3.18
C ALA A 368 10.93 6.68 4.14
N LEU A 369 11.42 5.56 3.63
CA LEU A 369 11.96 4.49 4.44
C LEU A 369 13.38 4.11 3.98
N ARG A 370 14.24 3.81 4.94
CA ARG A 370 15.50 3.10 4.71
C ARG A 370 15.42 1.72 5.35
N LEU A 371 15.70 0.70 4.57
CA LEU A 371 15.60 -0.68 4.98
C LEU A 371 17.00 -1.22 5.25
N PHE A 372 17.18 -1.94 6.37
CA PHE A 372 18.44 -2.54 6.75
C PHE A 372 18.24 -4.02 7.09
N TRP A 373 19.11 -4.88 6.58
CA TRP A 373 19.19 -6.30 6.93
C TRP A 373 20.64 -6.74 7.00
N LYS A 374 20.91 -7.97 7.44
CA LYS A 374 22.28 -8.44 7.75
C LYS A 374 23.29 -8.16 6.63
N ASP A 375 22.92 -8.37 5.37
CA ASP A 375 23.84 -8.35 4.23
C ASP A 375 23.55 -7.20 3.25
N GLY A 376 22.76 -6.19 3.64
CA GLY A 376 22.44 -5.09 2.74
C GLY A 376 21.48 -4.05 3.29
N SER A 377 21.16 -3.10 2.43
CA SER A 377 20.19 -2.04 2.69
C SER A 377 19.51 -1.61 1.39
N ALA A 378 18.35 -0.97 1.50
CA ALA A 378 17.65 -0.35 0.39
C ALA A 378 17.01 0.96 0.84
N GLU A 379 16.81 1.88 -0.11
CA GLU A 379 16.14 3.14 0.12
C GLU A 379 14.81 3.15 -0.64
N LEU A 380 13.73 3.47 0.07
CA LEU A 380 12.42 3.72 -0.50
C LEU A 380 12.17 5.23 -0.42
N PRO A 381 12.25 5.95 -1.54
CA PRO A 381 12.14 7.40 -1.57
C PRO A 381 10.74 7.86 -1.15
N LEU A 382 10.60 9.16 -0.85
CA LEU A 382 9.34 9.76 -0.44
C LEU A 382 8.20 9.38 -1.37
N ALA A 383 7.19 8.72 -0.81
CA ALA A 383 5.98 8.31 -1.52
C ALA A 383 4.79 8.21 -0.55
N SER A 384 3.59 7.90 -1.06
CA SER A 384 2.46 7.60 -0.20
C SER A 384 2.75 6.37 0.67
N LYS A 385 2.22 6.33 1.89
CA LYS A 385 2.40 5.19 2.81
C LYS A 385 1.91 3.88 2.21
N GLN A 386 0.88 3.90 1.37
CA GLN A 386 0.40 2.72 0.64
C GLN A 386 1.43 2.20 -0.37
N LYS A 387 2.04 3.11 -1.17
CA LYS A 387 3.09 2.74 -2.12
C LYS A 387 4.31 2.18 -1.41
N LEU A 388 4.77 2.83 -0.35
CA LEU A 388 5.88 2.36 0.46
C LEU A 388 5.59 1.00 1.10
N ALA A 389 4.37 0.79 1.60
CA ALA A 389 3.96 -0.49 2.19
C ALA A 389 4.02 -1.62 1.17
N ARG A 390 3.57 -1.42 -0.07
CA ARG A 390 3.69 -2.42 -1.15
C ARG A 390 5.15 -2.74 -1.47
N GLN A 391 6.00 -1.71 -1.58
CA GLN A 391 7.43 -1.90 -1.82
C GLN A 391 8.13 -2.63 -0.66
N LEU A 392 7.78 -2.28 0.58
CA LEU A 392 8.28 -2.94 1.78
C LEU A 392 7.87 -4.42 1.82
N ILE A 393 6.60 -4.75 1.54
CA ILE A 393 6.11 -6.13 1.50
C ILE A 393 6.81 -6.96 0.42
N LEU A 394 7.08 -6.38 -0.76
CA LEU A 394 7.86 -7.06 -1.80
C LEU A 394 9.28 -7.36 -1.32
N GLN A 395 9.95 -6.41 -0.67
CA GLN A 395 11.29 -6.60 -0.13
C GLN A 395 11.31 -7.64 1.00
N ILE A 396 10.30 -7.62 1.89
CA ILE A 396 10.13 -8.62 2.96
C ILE A 396 9.97 -10.02 2.36
N ALA A 397 9.10 -10.18 1.34
CA ALA A 397 8.87 -11.47 0.70
C ALA A 397 10.15 -12.05 0.09
N GLN A 398 10.95 -11.23 -0.60
CA GLN A 398 12.23 -11.65 -1.17
C GLN A 398 13.23 -12.09 -0.10
N LEU A 399 13.34 -11.36 0.99
CA LEU A 399 14.27 -11.69 2.08
C LEU A 399 13.80 -12.90 2.88
N GLU A 400 12.51 -13.06 3.11
CA GLU A 400 11.95 -14.22 3.81
C GLU A 400 12.19 -15.51 3.02
N GLU A 401 12.01 -15.49 1.70
CA GLU A 401 12.32 -16.62 0.84
C GLU A 401 13.80 -17.02 0.91
N MET A 402 14.71 -16.05 0.81
CA MET A 402 16.17 -16.28 0.93
C MET A 402 16.54 -16.79 2.32
N TRP A 403 15.91 -16.28 3.38
CA TRP A 403 16.15 -16.68 4.76
C TRP A 403 15.66 -18.11 5.02
N GLY A 404 14.49 -18.47 4.52
CA GLY A 404 13.93 -19.83 4.60
C GLY A 404 14.84 -20.87 3.93
N GLN A 405 15.44 -20.57 2.77
CA GLN A 405 16.38 -21.44 2.08
C GLN A 405 17.65 -21.68 2.91
N ARG A 406 18.22 -20.63 3.52
CA ARG A 406 19.43 -20.74 4.38
C ARG A 406 19.18 -21.63 5.61
N SER A 407 18.02 -21.48 6.26
CA SER A 407 17.68 -22.26 7.45
C SER A 407 17.53 -23.77 7.16
N ILE A 408 17.10 -24.12 5.96
CA ILE A 408 17.00 -25.53 5.51
C ILE A 408 18.38 -26.12 5.22
N ASP A 409 19.31 -25.32 4.70
CA ASP A 409 20.68 -25.79 4.41
C ASP A 409 21.52 -25.94 5.69
N ASP A 410 21.34 -25.08 6.67
CA ASP A 410 21.98 -25.21 7.99
C ASP A 410 21.49 -26.44 8.74
N ASP A 411 20.21 -26.80 8.68
CA ASP A 411 19.67 -28.05 9.27
C ASP A 411 20.21 -29.32 8.58
N LYS A 412 20.57 -29.27 7.28
CA LYS A 412 21.16 -30.39 6.56
C LYS A 412 22.64 -30.62 6.91
N VAL A 413 23.36 -29.59 7.32
CA VAL A 413 24.79 -29.70 7.71
C VAL A 413 24.97 -30.38 9.05
N VAL A 414 23.97 -30.40 9.91
CA VAL A 414 24.04 -30.97 11.28
C VAL A 414 23.81 -32.50 11.32
N THR A 415 23.43 -33.16 10.22
CA THR A 415 23.04 -34.59 10.20
C THR A 415 23.97 -35.50 9.40
N LEU A 416 25.30 -35.38 9.55
CA LEU A 416 26.20 -36.46 9.15
C LEU A 416 26.66 -37.23 10.40
N PRO A 417 26.23 -38.49 10.59
CA PRO A 417 26.77 -39.31 11.67
C PRO A 417 28.22 -39.64 11.37
N GLU A 418 29.11 -39.42 12.33
CA GLU A 418 30.49 -39.90 12.28
C GLU A 418 30.52 -41.41 11.99
N SER A 419 31.04 -41.77 10.83
CA SER A 419 31.25 -43.16 10.47
C SER A 419 32.28 -43.77 11.41
N GLY A 420 31.81 -44.68 12.26
CA GLY A 420 32.61 -45.39 13.25
C GLY A 420 33.85 -46.08 12.65
N ARG A 421 35.03 -45.72 13.14
CA ARG A 421 36.25 -46.50 12.98
C ARG A 421 36.09 -47.82 13.72
N ARG A 422 35.95 -48.94 13.02
CA ARG A 422 36.14 -50.28 13.59
C ARG A 422 37.65 -50.45 13.99
N PRO A 423 37.95 -50.96 15.20
CA PRO A 423 39.30 -51.35 15.54
C PRO A 423 39.71 -52.60 14.76
N ARG A 424 40.86 -52.54 14.10
CA ARG A 424 41.50 -53.76 13.54
C ARG A 424 42.09 -54.58 14.68
N ARG A 425 41.74 -55.85 14.72
CA ARG A 425 42.55 -56.92 15.37
C ARG A 425 43.70 -57.34 14.46
#